data_b3c89c3b615befd25e84a46fbe5221c6
#
_entry.id   b3c89c3b615befd25e84a46fbe5221c6
#
_cell.length_a   1.000
_cell.length_b   1.000
_cell.length_c   1.000
_cell.angle_alpha   90.00
_cell.angle_beta   90.00
_cell.angle_gamma   90.00
#
_symmetry.space_group_name_H-M   'P 1'
#
loop_
_entity.id
_entity.type
_entity.pdbx_description
1 polymer ?
#
loop_
_entity_poly.entity_id
_entity_poly.type
_entity_poly.pdbx_seq_one_letter_code
_entity_poly.pdbx_strand_id
1 'polypeptide(L)'
;LLDRLSNLAEETVIEIIDKIIENKIKFVDQNHHEATYANKIEKIDGKINWSESAELIQAKINALNPNPGGWFIFNNERYKILDADISSKYGQPGEVLDENLIIGCGNNSLKILKIQRQGKKPQNSKEFLLGSKIKPGTKLLNE
;
A
#
# COMPACT_ATOMS: atom_id res chain seq x y z
N LEU A 1 -8.52 2.67 11.08
CA LEU A 1 -9.40 1.50 11.09
C LEU A 1 -9.11 0.60 12.29
N LEU A 2 -7.86 0.13 12.49
CA LEU A 2 -7.48 -0.78 13.58
C LEU A 2 -7.86 -0.23 14.96
N ASP A 3 -7.53 1.03 15.26
CA ASP A 3 -7.85 1.68 16.53
C ASP A 3 -9.37 1.70 16.79
N ARG A 4 -10.16 2.00 15.75
CA ARG A 4 -11.63 1.97 15.87
C ARG A 4 -12.16 0.57 16.14
N LEU A 5 -11.59 -0.47 15.51
CA LEU A 5 -11.99 -1.86 15.73
C LEU A 5 -11.59 -2.33 17.14
N SER A 6 -10.40 -1.93 17.63
CA SER A 6 -9.97 -2.24 19.00
C SER A 6 -10.89 -1.64 20.04
N ASN A 7 -11.25 -0.36 19.91
CA ASN A 7 -12.15 0.30 20.84
C ASN A 7 -13.55 -0.33 20.82
N LEU A 8 -14.07 -0.63 19.62
CA LEU A 8 -15.37 -1.31 19.49
C LEU A 8 -15.35 -2.71 20.13
N ALA A 9 -14.26 -3.46 19.95
CA ALA A 9 -14.12 -4.79 20.57
C ALA A 9 -14.08 -4.69 22.10
N GLU A 10 -13.34 -3.72 22.66
CA GLU A 10 -13.27 -3.46 24.09
C GLU A 10 -14.65 -3.15 24.67
N GLU A 11 -15.36 -2.18 24.11
CA GLU A 11 -16.72 -1.80 24.54
C GLU A 11 -17.68 -3.00 24.47
N THR A 12 -17.65 -3.74 23.35
CA THR A 12 -18.52 -4.91 23.15
C THR A 12 -18.25 -6.01 24.18
N VAL A 13 -16.97 -6.33 24.44
CA VAL A 13 -16.63 -7.38 25.41
C VAL A 13 -17.09 -7.01 26.81
N ILE A 14 -16.87 -5.76 27.24
CA ILE A 14 -17.32 -5.29 28.56
C ILE A 14 -18.85 -5.40 28.69
N GLU A 15 -19.58 -5.04 27.65
CA GLU A 15 -21.05 -5.06 27.65
C GLU A 15 -21.63 -6.48 27.72
N ILE A 16 -20.97 -7.47 27.06
CA ILE A 16 -21.57 -8.78 26.88
C ILE A 16 -21.03 -9.86 27.81
N ILE A 17 -19.87 -9.64 28.48
CA ILE A 17 -19.21 -10.69 29.30
C ILE A 17 -20.10 -11.20 30.43
N ASP A 18 -20.79 -10.33 31.11
CA ASP A 18 -21.72 -10.71 32.20
C ASP A 18 -22.91 -11.54 31.67
N LYS A 19 -23.41 -11.17 30.47
CA LYS A 19 -24.51 -11.91 29.81
C LYS A 19 -24.05 -13.31 29.36
N ILE A 20 -22.77 -13.49 29.01
CA ILE A 20 -22.17 -14.79 28.67
C ILE A 20 -22.10 -15.65 29.95
N ILE A 21 -21.58 -15.10 31.06
CA ILE A 21 -21.45 -15.80 32.35
C ILE A 21 -22.83 -16.23 32.86
N GLU A 22 -23.84 -15.40 32.70
CA GLU A 22 -25.21 -15.67 33.10
C GLU A 22 -26.00 -16.57 32.13
N ASN A 23 -25.36 -17.08 31.05
CA ASN A 23 -26.00 -17.88 29.99
C ASN A 23 -27.20 -17.17 29.31
N LYS A 24 -27.19 -15.84 29.24
CA LYS A 24 -28.25 -15.04 28.64
C LYS A 24 -28.04 -14.76 27.16
N ILE A 25 -26.92 -15.27 26.56
CA ILE A 25 -26.58 -15.10 25.16
C ILE A 25 -26.77 -16.39 24.38
N LYS A 26 -27.35 -16.30 23.22
CA LYS A 26 -27.42 -17.39 22.26
C LYS A 26 -26.27 -17.25 21.26
N PHE A 27 -25.39 -18.24 21.23
CA PHE A 27 -24.36 -18.37 20.20
C PHE A 27 -24.99 -18.88 18.91
N VAL A 28 -24.53 -18.32 17.78
CA VAL A 28 -24.93 -18.73 16.43
C VAL A 28 -23.67 -19.11 15.67
N ASP A 29 -23.70 -20.29 15.04
CA ASP A 29 -22.59 -20.75 14.23
C ASP A 29 -22.42 -19.86 12.97
N GLN A 30 -21.17 -19.63 12.59
CA GLN A 30 -20.86 -18.91 11.36
C GLN A 30 -21.22 -19.75 10.13
N ASN A 31 -21.69 -19.08 9.08
CA ASN A 31 -21.91 -19.75 7.80
C ASN A 31 -20.58 -20.03 7.10
N HIS A 32 -20.11 -21.26 7.17
CA HIS A 32 -18.83 -21.66 6.56
C HIS A 32 -18.79 -21.51 5.03
N HIS A 33 -19.94 -21.51 4.36
CA HIS A 33 -20.00 -21.32 2.89
C HIS A 33 -19.76 -19.86 2.47
N GLU A 34 -19.89 -18.90 3.39
CA GLU A 34 -19.62 -17.49 3.18
C GLU A 34 -18.24 -17.08 3.71
N ALA A 35 -17.47 -18.02 4.25
CA ALA A 35 -16.16 -17.72 4.81
C ALA A 35 -15.18 -17.29 3.73
N THR A 36 -14.52 -16.15 3.96
CA THR A 36 -13.39 -15.68 3.15
C THR A 36 -12.10 -15.80 3.96
N TYR A 37 -11.03 -16.21 3.30
CA TYR A 37 -9.73 -16.38 3.95
C TYR A 37 -8.81 -15.21 3.61
N ALA A 38 -8.31 -14.52 4.63
CA ALA A 38 -7.27 -13.51 4.51
C ALA A 38 -5.92 -14.15 4.84
N ASN A 39 -5.11 -14.41 3.82
CA ASN A 39 -3.76 -14.93 4.01
C ASN A 39 -2.86 -13.88 4.68
N LYS A 40 -1.80 -14.36 5.34
CA LYS A 40 -0.78 -13.46 5.90
C LYS A 40 -0.12 -12.66 4.77
N ILE A 41 -0.09 -11.35 4.94
CA ILE A 41 0.57 -10.45 3.98
C ILE A 41 2.09 -10.65 4.10
N GLU A 42 2.73 -10.93 2.98
CA GLU A 42 4.17 -11.10 2.85
C GLU A 42 4.83 -9.88 2.22
N LYS A 43 6.16 -9.79 2.30
CA LYS A 43 6.91 -8.67 1.71
C LYS A 43 6.73 -8.57 0.20
N ILE A 44 6.57 -9.71 -0.48
CA ILE A 44 6.40 -9.76 -1.93
C ILE A 44 5.09 -9.13 -2.39
N ASP A 45 4.05 -9.18 -1.56
CA ASP A 45 2.74 -8.59 -1.89
C ASP A 45 2.83 -7.06 -2.07
N GLY A 46 3.83 -6.43 -1.43
CA GLY A 46 4.13 -5.01 -1.61
C GLY A 46 4.84 -4.65 -2.91
N LYS A 47 5.30 -5.63 -3.70
CA LYS A 47 5.96 -5.33 -4.97
C LYS A 47 4.98 -4.68 -5.94
N ILE A 48 5.39 -3.52 -6.48
CA ILE A 48 4.58 -2.76 -7.45
C ILE A 48 4.72 -3.41 -8.82
N ASN A 49 3.58 -3.66 -9.46
CA ASN A 49 3.48 -4.02 -10.86
C ASN A 49 2.96 -2.80 -11.64
N TRP A 50 3.84 -2.12 -12.35
CA TRP A 50 3.49 -0.91 -13.10
C TRP A 50 2.49 -1.15 -14.24
N SER A 51 2.26 -2.40 -14.65
CA SER A 51 1.24 -2.74 -15.66
C SER A 51 -0.19 -2.70 -15.09
N GLU A 52 -0.36 -2.61 -13.77
CA GLU A 52 -1.64 -2.36 -13.13
C GLU A 52 -2.06 -0.89 -13.30
N SER A 53 -3.34 -0.57 -13.06
CA SER A 53 -3.80 0.83 -13.09
C SER A 53 -3.24 1.62 -11.90
N ALA A 54 -3.12 2.93 -12.06
CA ALA A 54 -2.65 3.83 -11.01
C ALA A 54 -3.52 3.73 -9.74
N GLU A 55 -4.83 3.53 -9.90
CA GLU A 55 -5.80 3.37 -8.82
C GLU A 55 -5.52 2.11 -7.99
N LEU A 56 -5.25 0.98 -8.66
CA LEU A 56 -4.91 -0.28 -7.98
C LEU A 56 -3.57 -0.18 -7.25
N ILE A 57 -2.58 0.44 -7.88
CA ILE A 57 -1.26 0.65 -7.26
C ILE A 57 -1.38 1.57 -6.04
N GLN A 58 -2.13 2.67 -6.15
CA GLN A 58 -2.36 3.58 -5.02
C GLN A 58 -3.10 2.87 -3.87
N ALA A 59 -4.14 2.09 -4.18
CA ALA A 59 -4.86 1.30 -3.18
C ALA A 59 -3.93 0.30 -2.48
N LYS A 60 -3.05 -0.38 -3.22
CA LYS A 60 -2.02 -1.28 -2.67
C LYS A 60 -1.05 -0.54 -1.74
N ILE A 61 -0.55 0.64 -2.15
CA ILE A 61 0.32 1.47 -1.32
C ILE A 61 -0.38 1.84 -0.02
N ASN A 62 -1.62 2.32 -0.07
CA ASN A 62 -2.38 2.75 1.09
C ASN A 62 -2.70 1.57 2.03
N ALA A 63 -3.07 0.41 1.49
CA ALA A 63 -3.42 -0.77 2.27
C ALA A 63 -2.20 -1.38 2.99
N LEU A 64 -1.02 -1.32 2.37
CA LEU A 64 0.19 -1.96 2.89
C LEU A 64 1.10 -1.01 3.67
N ASN A 65 0.82 0.28 3.70
CA ASN A 65 1.62 1.27 4.45
C ASN A 65 1.33 1.17 5.96
N PRO A 66 2.35 1.20 6.83
CA PRO A 66 3.78 1.30 6.55
C PRO A 66 4.47 -0.06 6.30
N ASN A 67 3.83 -1.18 6.59
CA ASN A 67 4.44 -2.51 6.49
C ASN A 67 3.51 -3.53 5.82
N PRO A 68 4.01 -4.23 4.77
CA PRO A 68 5.36 -4.16 4.19
C PRO A 68 5.60 -2.89 3.39
N GLY A 69 4.55 -2.14 3.00
CA GLY A 69 4.55 -0.99 2.10
C GLY A 69 4.65 -1.38 0.63
N GLY A 70 4.18 -0.49 -0.26
CA GLY A 70 4.37 -0.62 -1.70
C GLY A 70 5.83 -0.33 -2.08
N TRP A 71 6.48 -1.17 -2.89
CA TRP A 71 7.89 -1.00 -3.23
C TRP A 71 8.22 -1.48 -4.65
N PHE A 72 9.30 -0.92 -5.20
CA PHE A 72 9.91 -1.33 -6.46
C PHE A 72 11.43 -1.42 -6.33
N ILE A 73 12.09 -2.02 -7.32
CA ILE A 73 13.56 -2.11 -7.41
C ILE A 73 14.04 -1.21 -8.56
N PHE A 74 15.13 -0.50 -8.31
CA PHE A 74 15.87 0.22 -9.32
C PHE A 74 17.36 0.17 -8.99
N ASN A 75 18.20 -0.25 -9.95
CA ASN A 75 19.65 -0.46 -9.76
C ASN A 75 19.98 -1.31 -8.52
N ASN A 76 19.32 -2.45 -8.36
CA ASN A 76 19.48 -3.39 -7.24
C ASN A 76 19.18 -2.81 -5.85
N GLU A 77 18.50 -1.66 -5.77
CA GLU A 77 18.07 -1.05 -4.53
C GLU A 77 16.57 -1.01 -4.45
N ARG A 78 16.03 -1.27 -3.27
CA ARG A 78 14.60 -1.19 -3.02
C ARG A 78 14.18 0.22 -2.62
N TYR A 79 13.14 0.71 -3.26
CA TYR A 79 12.47 1.98 -2.98
C TYR A 79 11.05 1.70 -2.53
N LYS A 80 10.69 2.18 -1.35
CA LYS A 80 9.34 2.09 -0.80
C LYS A 80 8.59 3.37 -1.10
N ILE A 81 7.38 3.26 -1.63
CA ILE A 81 6.46 4.38 -1.82
C ILE A 81 5.62 4.50 -0.55
N LEU A 82 5.64 5.65 0.07
CA LEU A 82 4.91 5.91 1.32
C LEU A 82 3.66 6.76 1.09
N ASP A 83 3.66 7.53 0.00
CA ASP A 83 2.54 8.39 -0.36
C ASP A 83 2.56 8.67 -1.86
N ALA A 84 1.40 8.66 -2.50
CA ALA A 84 1.26 8.88 -3.94
C ALA A 84 -0.14 9.34 -4.31
N ASP A 85 -0.23 10.18 -5.36
CA ASP A 85 -1.47 10.63 -5.98
C ASP A 85 -1.62 10.08 -7.40
N ILE A 86 -2.86 9.96 -7.85
CA ILE A 86 -3.17 9.64 -9.25
C ILE A 86 -2.94 10.88 -10.11
N SER A 87 -2.34 10.67 -11.27
CA SER A 87 -2.13 11.71 -12.28
C SER A 87 -2.71 11.25 -13.61
N SER A 88 -3.27 12.18 -14.36
CA SER A 88 -3.83 11.95 -15.69
C SER A 88 -2.81 11.94 -16.82
N LYS A 89 -1.50 12.01 -16.52
CA LYS A 89 -0.47 11.88 -17.55
C LYS A 89 -0.45 10.45 -18.08
N TYR A 90 -0.15 10.33 -19.37
CA TYR A 90 -0.02 9.03 -20.03
C TYR A 90 1.43 8.76 -20.41
N GLY A 91 1.84 7.52 -20.28
CA GLY A 91 3.16 7.02 -20.64
C GLY A 91 3.24 5.52 -20.54
N GLN A 92 4.37 4.94 -20.88
CA GLN A 92 4.55 3.49 -20.79
C GLN A 92 4.60 3.06 -19.32
N PRO A 93 4.04 1.87 -18.98
CA PRO A 93 4.13 1.32 -17.63
C PRO A 93 5.58 1.28 -17.14
N GLY A 94 5.82 1.82 -15.94
CA GLY A 94 7.14 1.91 -15.32
C GLY A 94 8.04 3.04 -15.84
N GLU A 95 7.61 3.81 -16.81
CA GLU A 95 8.38 4.95 -17.29
C GLU A 95 8.21 6.18 -16.39
N VAL A 96 9.31 6.81 -16.01
CA VAL A 96 9.30 8.09 -15.29
C VAL A 96 9.03 9.20 -16.31
N LEU A 97 7.89 9.86 -16.20
CA LEU A 97 7.35 10.75 -17.22
C LEU A 97 7.87 12.19 -17.12
N ASP A 98 8.25 12.61 -15.92
CA ASP A 98 8.71 13.99 -15.70
C ASP A 98 9.58 14.15 -14.45
N GLU A 99 9.97 15.42 -14.20
CA GLU A 99 10.80 15.82 -13.06
C GLU A 99 10.05 15.85 -11.71
N ASN A 100 8.75 15.50 -11.67
CA ASN A 100 7.96 15.42 -10.44
C ASN A 100 7.78 13.99 -9.96
N LEU A 101 8.54 13.03 -10.51
CA LEU A 101 8.46 11.60 -10.22
C LEU A 101 7.05 11.04 -10.50
N ILE A 102 6.49 11.40 -11.66
CA ILE A 102 5.28 10.80 -12.20
C ILE A 102 5.68 9.57 -13.00
N ILE A 103 5.07 8.42 -12.69
CA ILE A 103 5.40 7.13 -13.28
C ILE A 103 4.19 6.61 -14.04
N GLY A 104 4.38 6.23 -15.30
CA GLY A 104 3.34 5.63 -16.13
C GLY A 104 2.88 4.30 -15.55
N CYS A 105 1.57 4.05 -15.64
CA CYS A 105 0.93 2.80 -15.20
C CYS A 105 0.17 2.17 -16.37
N GLY A 106 -0.42 0.99 -16.16
CA GLY A 106 -1.25 0.35 -17.19
C GLY A 106 -2.46 1.20 -17.60
N ASN A 107 -2.99 1.98 -16.68
CA ASN A 107 -3.94 3.06 -16.94
C ASN A 107 -3.59 4.24 -16.03
N ASN A 108 -3.68 5.48 -16.54
CA ASN A 108 -3.25 6.68 -15.86
C ASN A 108 -1.76 6.65 -15.47
N SER A 109 -1.36 7.43 -14.49
CA SER A 109 -0.02 7.45 -13.91
C SER A 109 -0.05 7.75 -12.42
N LEU A 110 1.04 7.44 -11.74
CA LEU A 110 1.18 7.63 -10.30
C LEU A 110 2.23 8.69 -10.02
N LYS A 111 1.85 9.76 -9.33
CA LYS A 111 2.75 10.79 -8.82
C LYS A 111 3.23 10.40 -7.44
N ILE A 112 4.51 10.11 -7.29
CA ILE A 112 5.09 9.79 -5.99
C ILE A 112 5.27 11.08 -5.20
N LEU A 113 4.72 11.14 -3.98
CA LEU A 113 4.84 12.28 -3.06
C LEU A 113 5.90 12.04 -2.01
N LYS A 114 5.97 10.81 -1.48
CA LYS A 114 6.91 10.43 -0.43
C LYS A 114 7.50 9.06 -0.71
N ILE A 115 8.83 8.97 -0.64
CA ILE A 115 9.59 7.78 -1.00
C ILE A 115 10.67 7.51 0.04
N GLN A 116 11.03 6.24 0.18
CA GLN A 116 12.11 5.82 1.07
C GLN A 116 13.03 4.85 0.34
N ARG A 117 14.28 5.23 0.16
CA ARG A 117 15.35 4.34 -0.31
C ARG A 117 15.76 3.38 0.81
N GLN A 118 16.08 2.15 0.47
CA GLN A 118 16.54 1.15 1.42
C GLN A 118 17.66 1.66 2.32
N GLY A 119 17.50 1.48 3.65
CA GLY A 119 18.47 1.92 4.65
C GLY A 119 18.54 3.45 4.86
N LYS A 120 17.65 4.23 4.25
CA LYS A 120 17.59 5.70 4.42
C LYS A 120 16.29 6.14 5.07
N LYS A 121 16.24 7.40 5.51
CA LYS A 121 15.00 8.01 6.02
C LYS A 121 14.03 8.32 4.89
N PRO A 122 12.71 8.36 5.16
CA PRO A 122 11.72 8.86 4.21
C PRO A 122 12.04 10.30 3.78
N GLN A 123 11.80 10.58 2.49
CA GLN A 123 12.00 11.89 1.88
C GLN A 123 10.78 12.27 1.03
N ASN A 124 10.50 13.55 0.88
CA ASN A 124 9.60 14.03 -0.14
C ASN A 124 10.24 13.83 -1.53
N SER A 125 9.42 13.63 -2.54
CA SER A 125 9.92 13.39 -3.91
C SER A 125 10.85 14.49 -4.41
N LYS A 126 10.60 15.75 -4.08
CA LYS A 126 11.47 16.87 -4.47
C LYS A 126 12.87 16.75 -3.88
N GLU A 127 12.99 16.47 -2.59
CA GLU A 127 14.28 16.26 -1.90
C GLU A 127 15.00 15.02 -2.43
N PHE A 128 14.25 13.94 -2.62
CA PHE A 128 14.78 12.70 -3.19
C PHE A 128 15.40 12.90 -4.58
N LEU A 129 14.75 13.66 -5.44
CA LEU A 129 15.19 13.90 -6.83
C LEU A 129 16.49 14.71 -6.93
N LEU A 130 16.83 15.54 -5.94
CA LEU A 130 18.09 16.29 -5.92
C LEU A 130 19.32 15.38 -5.96
N GLY A 131 19.25 14.22 -5.33
CA GLY A 131 20.35 13.24 -5.25
C GLY A 131 20.08 11.91 -5.97
N SER A 132 18.94 11.79 -6.68
CA SER A 132 18.53 10.54 -7.31
C SER A 132 19.09 10.37 -8.72
N LYS A 133 19.36 9.11 -9.08
CA LYS A 133 19.67 8.68 -10.46
C LYS A 133 18.40 8.41 -11.28
N ILE A 134 17.21 8.41 -10.66
CA ILE A 134 15.93 8.25 -11.34
C ILE A 134 15.59 9.59 -12.01
N LYS A 135 15.59 9.60 -13.34
CA LYS A 135 15.37 10.78 -14.18
C LYS A 135 14.20 10.53 -15.14
N PRO A 136 13.58 11.57 -15.71
CA PRO A 136 12.63 11.39 -16.80
C PRO A 136 13.17 10.46 -17.89
N GLY A 137 12.34 9.56 -18.40
CA GLY A 137 12.71 8.50 -19.35
C GLY A 137 13.32 7.24 -18.72
N THR A 138 13.60 7.24 -17.39
CA THR A 138 14.02 6.01 -16.69
C THR A 138 12.88 4.99 -16.73
N LYS A 139 13.23 3.73 -17.00
CA LYS A 139 12.27 2.61 -16.92
C LYS A 139 12.48 1.84 -15.65
N LEU A 140 11.45 1.78 -14.82
CA LEU A 140 11.35 0.98 -13.61
C LEU A 140 10.73 -0.35 -14.00
N LEU A 141 11.56 -1.36 -14.27
CA LEU A 141 11.09 -2.66 -14.73
C LEU A 141 10.41 -3.45 -13.63
N ASN A 142 9.50 -4.37 -14.03
CA ASN A 142 8.84 -5.33 -13.14
C ASN A 142 9.72 -6.58 -12.89
N GLU A 143 11.03 -6.38 -12.62
CA GLU A 143 11.96 -7.50 -12.37
C GLU A 143 11.65 -8.27 -11.09
#